data_dfb2a5d7388c57e2a8b2bec2aca44430
#
_entry.id   dfb2a5d7388c57e2a8b2bec2aca44430
#
_cell.length_a   1.000
_cell.length_b   1.000
_cell.length_c   1.000
_cell.angle_alpha   90.00
_cell.angle_beta   90.00
_cell.angle_gamma   90.00
#
_symmetry.space_group_name_H-M   'P 1'
#
loop_
_entity.id
_entity.type
_entity.pdbx_description
1 polymer ?
#
loop_
_entity_poly.entity_id
_entity_poly.type
_entity_poly.pdbx_seq_one_letter_code
_entity_poly.pdbx_strand_id
1 'polypeptide(L)'
;MCSSDLRYQYGKDVAKDEKQAFALFKAAADQGISAAQLNVGRMYADGIGTKKDEALARKYFEKAASNGDNRASFNLAMMEEQKKNYVGAYQWYELSTRDGMLDTKVISLSEGKKTALAANLTQDQIRTARDRADKWIQAQ
;
A
#
# COMPACT_ATOMS: atom_id res chain seq x y z
N MET A 1 -9.30 8.86 41.37
CA MET A 1 -8.53 8.14 40.34
C MET A 1 -7.67 9.13 39.56
N CYS A 2 -6.42 8.81 39.37
CA CYS A 2 -5.46 9.69 38.72
C CYS A 2 -5.59 9.60 37.19
N SER A 3 -5.50 10.72 36.49
CA SER A 3 -5.62 10.74 35.04
C SER A 3 -4.47 9.99 34.34
N SER A 4 -3.30 9.89 34.98
CA SER A 4 -2.17 9.12 34.43
C SER A 4 -2.45 7.62 34.43
N ASP A 5 -3.18 7.10 35.42
CA ASP A 5 -3.59 5.70 35.44
C ASP A 5 -4.53 5.36 34.31
N LEU A 6 -5.46 6.25 34.01
CA LEU A 6 -6.40 6.08 32.90
C LEU A 6 -5.65 6.06 31.57
N ARG A 7 -4.67 6.94 31.38
CA ARG A 7 -3.85 6.96 30.16
C ARG A 7 -3.07 5.66 29.98
N TYR A 8 -2.50 5.15 31.07
CA TYR A 8 -1.74 3.91 31.00
C TYR A 8 -2.62 2.73 30.60
N GLN A 9 -3.78 2.60 31.23
CA GLN A 9 -4.75 1.54 30.89
C GLN A 9 -5.24 1.67 29.46
N TYR A 10 -5.54 2.88 29.03
CA TYR A 10 -5.99 3.15 27.67
C TYR A 10 -4.91 2.75 26.64
N GLY A 11 -3.66 3.07 26.89
CA GLY A 11 -2.54 2.68 26.03
C GLY A 11 -2.38 1.17 25.91
N LYS A 12 -2.54 0.43 27.00
CA LYS A 12 -2.52 -1.05 27.00
C LYS A 12 -3.66 -1.63 26.19
N ASP A 13 -4.86 -1.08 26.37
CA ASP A 13 -6.04 -1.55 25.67
C ASP A 13 -5.93 -1.29 24.17
N VAL A 14 -5.38 -0.14 23.77
CA VAL A 14 -5.14 0.19 22.36
C VAL A 14 -4.16 -0.82 21.74
N ALA A 15 -3.03 -1.11 22.40
CA ALA A 15 -2.06 -2.08 21.89
C ALA A 15 -2.66 -3.48 21.75
N LYS A 16 -3.47 -3.90 22.73
CA LYS A 16 -4.15 -5.19 22.72
C LYS A 16 -5.17 -5.24 21.57
N ASP A 17 -5.94 -4.16 21.39
CA ASP A 17 -6.93 -4.07 20.32
C ASP A 17 -6.27 -4.08 18.95
N GLU A 18 -5.09 -3.47 18.79
CA GLU A 18 -4.33 -3.50 17.56
C GLU A 18 -3.89 -4.92 17.19
N LYS A 19 -3.44 -5.70 18.18
CA LYS A 19 -3.07 -7.11 17.96
C LYS A 19 -4.27 -7.95 17.56
N GLN A 20 -5.42 -7.74 18.20
CA GLN A 20 -6.66 -8.43 17.87
C GLN A 20 -7.14 -8.04 16.49
N ALA A 21 -7.10 -6.75 16.17
CA ALA A 21 -7.47 -6.24 14.85
C ALA A 21 -6.56 -6.84 13.77
N PHE A 22 -5.26 -6.89 14.02
CA PHE A 22 -4.32 -7.51 13.10
C PHE A 22 -4.67 -8.96 12.80
N ALA A 23 -4.95 -9.75 13.84
CA ALA A 23 -5.30 -11.16 13.67
C ALA A 23 -6.57 -11.32 12.83
N LEU A 24 -7.58 -10.50 13.07
CA LEU A 24 -8.85 -10.54 12.32
C LEU A 24 -8.65 -10.13 10.86
N PHE A 25 -7.91 -9.03 10.63
CA PHE A 25 -7.62 -8.57 9.27
C PHE A 25 -6.78 -9.58 8.50
N LYS A 26 -5.81 -10.19 9.17
CA LYS A 26 -4.96 -11.22 8.54
C LYS A 26 -5.78 -12.42 8.12
N ALA A 27 -6.69 -12.89 8.96
CA ALA A 27 -7.58 -14.00 8.62
C ALA A 27 -8.45 -13.65 7.40
N ALA A 28 -9.01 -12.45 7.36
CA ALA A 28 -9.81 -11.98 6.23
C ALA A 28 -8.96 -11.82 4.97
N ALA A 29 -7.76 -11.28 5.11
CA ALA A 29 -6.82 -11.10 3.99
C ALA A 29 -6.44 -12.44 3.37
N ASP A 30 -6.21 -13.44 4.19
CA ASP A 30 -5.85 -14.79 3.73
C ASP A 30 -7.02 -15.48 3.02
N GLN A 31 -8.25 -14.98 3.23
CA GLN A 31 -9.42 -15.42 2.48
C GLN A 31 -9.62 -14.68 1.16
N GLY A 32 -8.75 -13.73 0.83
CA GLY A 32 -8.80 -13.01 -0.43
C GLY A 32 -9.53 -11.67 -0.42
N ILE A 33 -9.90 -11.15 0.75
CA ILE A 33 -10.57 -9.86 0.87
C ILE A 33 -9.54 -8.73 0.67
N SER A 34 -9.66 -7.97 -0.41
CA SER A 34 -8.68 -6.96 -0.80
C SER A 34 -8.54 -5.83 0.22
N ALA A 35 -9.65 -5.37 0.78
CA ALA A 35 -9.60 -4.32 1.82
C ALA A 35 -8.81 -4.78 3.04
N ALA A 36 -8.97 -6.04 3.44
CA ALA A 36 -8.22 -6.63 4.55
C ALA A 36 -6.74 -6.79 4.18
N GLN A 37 -6.44 -7.20 2.96
CA GLN A 37 -5.06 -7.29 2.45
C GLN A 37 -4.37 -5.93 2.52
N LEU A 38 -5.05 -4.87 2.11
CA LEU A 38 -4.54 -3.51 2.21
C LEU A 38 -4.22 -3.13 3.66
N ASN A 39 -5.16 -3.39 4.57
CA ASN A 39 -4.98 -3.07 5.99
C ASN A 39 -3.82 -3.87 6.60
N VAL A 40 -3.72 -5.16 6.31
CA VAL A 40 -2.61 -5.99 6.79
C VAL A 40 -1.27 -5.47 6.26
N GLY A 41 -1.22 -5.08 4.99
CA GLY A 41 -0.03 -4.48 4.40
C GLY A 41 0.40 -3.22 5.16
N ARG A 42 -0.55 -2.34 5.47
CA ARG A 42 -0.27 -1.13 6.26
C ARG A 42 0.21 -1.45 7.67
N MET A 43 -0.39 -2.44 8.30
CA MET A 43 -0.01 -2.85 9.64
C MET A 43 1.42 -3.39 9.68
N TYR A 44 1.82 -4.17 8.70
CA TYR A 44 3.22 -4.61 8.58
C TYR A 44 4.15 -3.44 8.25
N ALA A 45 3.72 -2.51 7.40
CA ALA A 45 4.55 -1.36 7.02
C ALA A 45 4.82 -0.43 8.21
N ASP A 46 3.84 -0.25 9.09
CA ASP A 46 3.91 0.68 10.22
C ASP A 46 4.20 -0.03 11.56
N GLY A 47 4.17 -1.35 11.58
CA GLY A 47 4.36 -2.10 12.82
C GLY A 47 3.20 -1.98 13.79
N ILE A 48 1.97 -1.96 13.28
CA ILE A 48 0.75 -1.83 14.09
C ILE A 48 0.18 -3.23 14.35
N GLY A 49 0.13 -3.62 15.63
CA GLY A 49 -0.38 -4.93 16.03
C GLY A 49 0.53 -6.11 15.68
N THR A 50 1.66 -5.85 15.04
CA THR A 50 2.65 -6.84 14.63
C THR A 50 4.00 -6.15 14.46
N LYS A 51 5.05 -6.93 14.31
CA LYS A 51 6.37 -6.39 13.98
C LYS A 51 6.35 -5.77 12.60
N LYS A 52 7.06 -4.66 12.44
CA LYS A 52 7.27 -4.04 11.14
C LYS A 52 8.01 -5.00 10.21
N ASP A 53 7.45 -5.23 9.01
CA ASP A 53 8.05 -6.10 8.01
C ASP A 53 7.68 -5.59 6.62
N GLU A 54 8.62 -4.91 5.97
CA GLU A 54 8.39 -4.33 4.64
C GLU A 54 8.16 -5.38 3.56
N ALA A 55 8.82 -6.53 3.65
CA ALA A 55 8.64 -7.61 2.67
C ALA A 55 7.23 -8.17 2.72
N LEU A 56 6.69 -8.40 3.92
CA LEU A 56 5.31 -8.86 4.08
C LEU A 56 4.30 -7.77 3.72
N ALA A 57 4.60 -6.51 4.05
CA ALA A 57 3.76 -5.38 3.65
C ALA A 57 3.62 -5.36 2.12
N ARG A 58 4.73 -5.45 1.39
CA ARG A 58 4.74 -5.49 -0.06
C ARG A 58 3.91 -6.65 -0.59
N LYS A 59 4.07 -7.83 -0.02
CA LYS A 59 3.34 -9.04 -0.45
C LYS A 59 1.83 -8.83 -0.34
N TYR A 60 1.35 -8.29 0.78
CA TYR A 60 -0.08 -8.05 0.97
C TYR A 60 -0.59 -6.91 0.09
N PHE A 61 0.19 -5.86 -0.11
CA PHE A 61 -0.17 -4.79 -1.05
C PHE A 61 -0.28 -5.32 -2.49
N GLU A 62 0.64 -6.19 -2.90
CA GLU A 62 0.59 -6.80 -4.23
C GLU A 62 -0.66 -7.65 -4.41
N LYS A 63 -1.05 -8.41 -3.39
CA LYS A 63 -2.29 -9.18 -3.40
C LYS A 63 -3.52 -8.29 -3.57
N ALA A 64 -3.59 -7.20 -2.81
CA ALA A 64 -4.70 -6.25 -2.91
C ALA A 64 -4.73 -5.56 -4.27
N ALA A 65 -3.56 -5.19 -4.79
CA ALA A 65 -3.45 -4.58 -6.12
C ALA A 65 -3.92 -5.55 -7.21
N SER A 66 -3.60 -6.83 -7.10
CA SER A 66 -4.05 -7.85 -8.06
C SER A 66 -5.57 -8.02 -8.05
N ASN A 67 -6.22 -7.66 -6.95
CA ASN A 67 -7.67 -7.66 -6.83
C ASN A 67 -8.31 -6.33 -7.29
N GLY A 68 -7.52 -5.42 -7.86
CA GLY A 68 -8.03 -4.15 -8.38
C GLY A 68 -8.10 -3.01 -7.37
N ASP A 69 -7.47 -3.16 -6.20
CA ASP A 69 -7.45 -2.08 -5.20
C ASP A 69 -6.30 -1.12 -5.47
N ASN A 70 -6.61 0.02 -6.10
CA ASN A 70 -5.59 1.01 -6.48
C ASN A 70 -4.94 1.72 -5.29
N ARG A 71 -5.55 1.65 -4.11
CA ARG A 71 -4.92 2.16 -2.89
C ARG A 71 -3.66 1.35 -2.57
N ALA A 72 -3.69 0.05 -2.82
CA ALA A 72 -2.53 -0.82 -2.64
C ALA A 72 -1.41 -0.46 -3.62
N SER A 73 -1.75 -0.24 -4.89
CA SER A 73 -0.79 0.19 -5.91
C SER A 73 -0.14 1.52 -5.53
N PHE A 74 -0.93 2.46 -5.01
CA PHE A 74 -0.43 3.75 -4.52
C PHE A 74 0.56 3.55 -3.37
N ASN A 75 0.24 2.68 -2.41
CA ASN A 75 1.14 2.39 -1.29
C ASN A 75 2.45 1.75 -1.75
N LEU A 76 2.38 0.84 -2.73
CA LEU A 76 3.57 0.23 -3.33
C LEU A 76 4.45 1.30 -4.01
N ALA A 77 3.82 2.23 -4.72
CA ALA A 77 4.54 3.34 -5.35
C ALA A 77 5.25 4.20 -4.32
N MET A 78 4.59 4.51 -3.21
CA MET A 78 5.20 5.28 -2.14
C MET A 78 6.40 4.56 -1.52
N MET A 79 6.31 3.24 -1.34
CA MET A 79 7.43 2.43 -0.86
C MET A 79 8.63 2.51 -1.81
N GLU A 80 8.39 2.46 -3.11
CA GLU A 80 9.46 2.60 -4.11
C GLU A 80 10.07 4.01 -4.10
N GLU A 81 9.25 5.05 -3.94
CA GLU A 81 9.74 6.43 -3.79
C GLU A 81 10.68 6.58 -2.60
N GLN A 82 10.31 5.99 -1.46
CA GLN A 82 11.13 6.04 -0.25
C GLN A 82 12.50 5.38 -0.48
N LYS A 83 12.56 4.38 -1.33
CA LYS A 83 13.81 3.71 -1.72
C LYS A 83 14.52 4.41 -2.86
N LYS A 84 13.97 5.52 -3.35
CA LYS A 84 14.48 6.29 -4.49
C LYS A 84 14.45 5.50 -5.80
N ASN A 85 13.64 4.46 -5.88
CA ASN A 85 13.38 3.72 -7.12
C ASN A 85 12.25 4.41 -7.87
N TYR A 86 12.56 5.47 -8.59
CA TYR A 86 11.56 6.32 -9.23
C TYR A 86 10.89 5.66 -10.42
N VAL A 87 11.59 4.78 -11.12
CA VAL A 87 11.00 4.00 -12.21
C VAL A 87 9.94 3.04 -11.65
N GLY A 88 10.27 2.33 -10.58
CA GLY A 88 9.32 1.45 -9.91
C GLY A 88 8.14 2.21 -9.32
N ALA A 89 8.39 3.40 -8.74
CA ALA A 89 7.33 4.25 -8.22
C ALA A 89 6.37 4.67 -9.33
N TYR A 90 6.90 5.12 -10.47
CA TYR A 90 6.09 5.50 -11.62
C TYR A 90 5.25 4.31 -12.12
N GLN A 91 5.84 3.13 -12.17
CA GLN A 91 5.14 1.90 -12.55
C GLN A 91 3.89 1.68 -11.71
N TRP A 92 4.02 1.76 -10.40
CA TRP A 92 2.89 1.52 -9.48
C TRP A 92 1.88 2.67 -9.50
N TYR A 93 2.32 3.92 -9.64
CA TYR A 93 1.40 5.05 -9.82
C TYR A 93 0.63 4.92 -11.14
N GLU A 94 1.29 4.52 -12.20
CA GLU A 94 0.63 4.27 -13.50
C GLU A 94 -0.44 3.20 -13.33
N LEU A 95 -0.12 2.10 -12.66
CA LEU A 95 -1.07 1.02 -12.42
C LEU A 95 -2.29 1.51 -11.62
N SER A 96 -2.07 2.39 -10.64
CA SER A 96 -3.15 2.90 -9.79
C SER A 96 -4.15 3.80 -10.54
N THR A 97 -3.79 4.26 -11.74
CA THR A 97 -4.66 5.11 -12.57
C THR A 97 -5.34 4.34 -13.71
N ARG A 98 -5.11 3.02 -13.79
CA ARG A 98 -5.67 2.20 -14.88
C ARG A 98 -7.17 2.00 -14.73
N ASP A 99 -7.80 1.65 -15.86
CA ASP A 99 -9.23 1.38 -15.92
C ASP A 99 -9.62 0.25 -14.96
N GLY A 100 -10.79 0.38 -14.38
CA GLY A 100 -11.30 -0.58 -13.40
C GLY A 100 -10.93 -0.29 -11.96
N MET A 101 -10.09 0.70 -11.72
CA MET A 101 -9.74 1.15 -10.38
C MET A 101 -10.84 2.07 -9.83
N LEU A 102 -11.19 1.89 -8.54
CA LEU A 102 -12.42 2.48 -7.98
C LEU A 102 -12.23 3.78 -7.22
N ASP A 103 -11.04 4.01 -6.65
CA ASP A 103 -10.83 5.19 -5.80
C ASP A 103 -10.32 6.38 -6.62
N THR A 104 -11.22 7.35 -6.88
CA THR A 104 -10.90 8.53 -7.69
C THR A 104 -9.93 9.49 -7.02
N LYS A 105 -9.91 9.53 -5.69
CA LYS A 105 -8.93 10.34 -4.96
C LYS A 105 -7.52 9.83 -5.19
N VAL A 106 -7.35 8.51 -5.16
CA VAL A 106 -6.06 7.88 -5.43
C VAL A 106 -5.64 8.16 -6.87
N ILE A 107 -6.56 8.09 -7.81
CA ILE A 107 -6.26 8.40 -9.22
C ILE A 107 -5.73 9.83 -9.36
N SER A 108 -6.40 10.80 -8.75
CA SER A 108 -5.95 12.20 -8.79
C SER A 108 -4.58 12.39 -8.16
N LEU A 109 -4.35 11.78 -6.99
CA LEU A 109 -3.05 11.85 -6.32
C LEU A 109 -1.95 11.20 -7.16
N SER A 110 -2.24 10.06 -7.76
CA SER A 110 -1.27 9.34 -8.60
C SER A 110 -0.90 10.12 -9.86
N GLU A 111 -1.87 10.79 -10.48
CA GLU A 111 -1.60 11.63 -11.64
C GLU A 111 -0.64 12.78 -11.28
N GLY A 112 -0.85 13.42 -10.13
CA GLY A 112 0.05 14.45 -9.63
C GLY A 112 1.45 13.91 -9.36
N LYS A 113 1.55 12.74 -8.75
CA LYS A 113 2.82 12.07 -8.48
C LYS A 113 3.55 11.69 -9.77
N LYS A 114 2.85 11.15 -10.75
CA LYS A 114 3.43 10.81 -12.05
C LYS A 114 4.00 12.03 -12.74
N THR A 115 3.27 13.14 -12.73
CA THR A 115 3.73 14.39 -13.31
C THR A 115 5.02 14.87 -12.65
N ALA A 116 5.08 14.83 -11.32
CA ALA A 116 6.26 15.23 -10.57
C ALA A 116 7.46 14.31 -10.87
N LEU A 117 7.25 13.01 -10.91
CA LEU A 117 8.30 12.04 -11.21
C LEU A 117 8.80 12.16 -12.65
N ALA A 118 7.89 12.42 -13.59
CA ALA A 118 8.24 12.53 -15.01
C ALA A 118 9.26 13.63 -15.27
N ALA A 119 9.26 14.68 -14.46
CA ALA A 119 10.23 15.78 -14.57
C ALA A 119 11.67 15.29 -14.36
N ASN A 120 11.86 14.19 -13.63
CA ASN A 120 13.17 13.63 -13.28
C ASN A 120 13.47 12.31 -13.98
N LEU A 121 12.56 11.83 -14.85
CA LEU A 121 12.72 10.57 -15.57
C LEU A 121 12.89 10.83 -17.06
N THR A 122 13.67 9.97 -17.72
CA THR A 122 13.79 10.00 -19.18
C THR A 122 12.54 9.37 -19.82
N GLN A 123 12.33 9.64 -21.10
CA GLN A 123 11.22 9.04 -21.85
C GLN A 123 11.35 7.51 -21.88
N ASP A 124 12.56 6.99 -21.99
CA ASP A 124 12.80 5.54 -21.95
C ASP A 124 12.44 4.93 -20.60
N GLN A 125 12.76 5.64 -19.51
CA GLN A 125 12.41 5.19 -18.15
C GLN A 125 10.89 5.17 -17.96
N ILE A 126 10.19 6.19 -18.45
CA ILE A 126 8.72 6.25 -18.39
C ILE A 126 8.11 5.11 -19.20
N ARG A 127 8.64 4.86 -20.40
CA ARG A 127 8.19 3.74 -21.25
C ARG A 127 8.39 2.41 -20.55
N THR A 128 9.56 2.21 -19.94
CA THR A 128 9.87 0.99 -19.19
C THR A 128 8.87 0.79 -18.03
N ALA A 129 8.57 1.86 -17.30
CA ALA A 129 7.62 1.79 -16.19
C ALA A 129 6.22 1.40 -16.67
N ARG A 130 5.76 1.99 -17.78
CA ARG A 130 4.46 1.65 -18.38
C ARG A 130 4.39 0.22 -18.87
N ASP A 131 5.47 -0.25 -19.51
CA ASP A 131 5.55 -1.64 -19.99
C ASP A 131 5.49 -2.63 -18.83
N ARG A 132 6.17 -2.32 -17.73
CA ARG A 132 6.12 -3.16 -16.51
C ARG A 132 4.74 -3.19 -15.91
N ALA A 133 4.03 -2.07 -15.90
CA ALA A 133 2.64 -2.02 -15.41
C ALA A 133 1.74 -2.88 -16.30
N ASP A 134 1.89 -2.79 -17.62
CA ASP A 134 1.11 -3.60 -18.57
C ASP A 134 1.37 -5.09 -18.37
N LYS A 135 2.64 -5.48 -18.23
CA LYS A 135 3.01 -6.88 -18.01
C LYS A 135 2.45 -7.41 -16.70
N TRP A 136 2.46 -6.58 -15.66
CA TRP A 136 1.91 -6.98 -14.37
C TRP A 136 0.41 -7.26 -14.48
N ILE A 137 -0.34 -6.39 -15.19
CA ILE A 137 -1.78 -6.60 -15.42
C ILE A 137 -2.02 -7.90 -16.21
N GLN A 138 -1.22 -8.15 -17.24
CA GLN A 138 -1.36 -9.36 -18.06
C GLN A 138 -1.07 -10.63 -17.28
N ALA A 139 -0.22 -10.55 -16.26
CA ALA A 139 0.15 -11.70 -15.43
C ALA A 139 -0.93 -12.09 -14.40
N GLN A 140 -1.95 -11.25 -14.18
CA GLN A 140 -3.01 -11.51 -13.16
C GLN A 140 -4.17 -12.41 -13.67
#